data_a414898293ca62d024d1bef034373add
#
_entry.id   a414898293ca62d024d1bef034373add
#
_cell.length_a   1.000
_cell.length_b   1.000
_cell.length_c   1.000
_cell.angle_alpha   90.00
_cell.angle_beta   90.00
_cell.angle_gamma   90.00
#
_symmetry.space_group_name_H-M   'P 1'
#
loop_
_entity.id
_entity.type
_entity.pdbx_description
1 polymer ?
#
loop_
_entity_poly.entity_id
_entity_poly.type
_entity_poly.pdbx_seq_one_letter_code
_entity_poly.pdbx_strand_id
1 'polypeptide(L)'
;MSKKKNDGFWETIQTVFYAVLVALAIRTFLFEPFNIPSGSMRPTLLIGDYLFVSKFSYGYSKHSFPLSFMPFSGRVLADKPERGDVIVFKLPRDNKTDYIKRIIGLPGDTIQVQDGRLFINGTIVQRERMDDFVYRNPYGSQIRVAQFVETLPGGRT
;
A
#
# COMPACT_ATOMS: atom_id res chain seq x y z
N MET A 1 -32.93 23.13 41.04
CA MET A 1 -31.63 22.46 40.94
C MET A 1 -31.66 21.41 39.82
N SER A 2 -31.58 21.80 38.56
CA SER A 2 -31.60 20.82 37.40
C SER A 2 -30.76 21.23 36.20
N LYS A 3 -29.70 22.02 36.38
CA LYS A 3 -28.80 22.40 35.28
C LYS A 3 -27.59 21.46 35.06
N LYS A 4 -27.19 20.70 36.06
CA LYS A 4 -25.95 19.91 36.08
C LYS A 4 -25.98 18.61 35.23
N LYS A 5 -27.14 18.14 34.79
CA LYS A 5 -27.28 16.88 34.03
C LYS A 5 -27.12 17.08 32.50
N ASN A 6 -27.35 18.27 31.99
CA ASN A 6 -27.26 18.60 30.58
C ASN A 6 -25.81 18.96 30.16
N ASP A 7 -25.01 19.48 31.10
CA ASP A 7 -23.64 19.92 30.80
C ASP A 7 -22.75 18.71 30.44
N GLY A 8 -22.82 17.63 31.22
CA GLY A 8 -22.04 16.42 30.94
C GLY A 8 -22.43 15.70 29.63
N PHE A 9 -23.71 15.74 29.23
CA PHE A 9 -24.15 15.18 27.96
C PHE A 9 -23.62 16.02 26.78
N TRP A 10 -23.66 17.34 26.91
CA TRP A 10 -23.16 18.24 25.87
C TRP A 10 -21.63 18.19 25.72
N GLU A 11 -20.91 18.09 26.84
CA GLU A 11 -19.46 17.86 26.86
C GLU A 11 -19.08 16.53 26.19
N THR A 12 -19.86 15.47 26.43
CA THR A 12 -19.64 14.17 25.78
C THR A 12 -19.83 14.26 24.28
N ILE A 13 -20.90 14.89 23.81
CA ILE A 13 -21.16 15.10 22.37
C ILE A 13 -20.01 15.89 21.74
N GLN A 14 -19.56 16.96 22.37
CA GLN A 14 -18.46 17.77 21.88
C GLN A 14 -17.16 16.99 21.80
N THR A 15 -16.85 16.18 22.80
CA THR A 15 -15.67 15.32 22.82
C THR A 15 -15.71 14.30 21.68
N VAL A 16 -16.84 13.62 21.49
CA VAL A 16 -17.04 12.66 20.40
C VAL A 16 -16.91 13.36 19.04
N PHE A 17 -17.48 14.55 18.90
CA PHE A 17 -17.37 15.33 17.67
C PHE A 17 -15.92 15.64 17.32
N TYR A 18 -15.14 16.13 18.27
CA TYR A 18 -13.72 16.42 18.05
C TYR A 18 -12.91 15.14 17.77
N ALA A 19 -13.20 14.06 18.48
CA ALA A 19 -12.52 12.77 18.23
C ALA A 19 -12.77 12.27 16.81
N VAL A 20 -14.02 12.34 16.33
CA VAL A 20 -14.37 11.97 14.95
C VAL A 20 -13.69 12.90 13.95
N LEU A 21 -13.66 14.21 14.21
CA LEU A 21 -13.01 15.18 13.33
C LEU A 21 -11.51 14.91 13.20
N VAL A 22 -10.82 14.65 14.31
CA VAL A 22 -9.40 14.29 14.33
C VAL A 22 -9.17 12.96 13.59
N ALA A 23 -9.99 11.94 13.84
CA ALA A 23 -9.87 10.66 13.14
C ALA A 23 -10.07 10.80 11.62
N LEU A 24 -11.03 11.61 11.19
CA LEU A 24 -11.25 11.93 9.78
C LEU A 24 -10.06 12.69 9.17
N ALA A 25 -9.49 13.64 9.90
CA ALA A 25 -8.31 14.37 9.44
C ALA A 25 -7.11 13.42 9.26
N ILE A 26 -6.83 12.55 10.23
CA ILE A 26 -5.76 11.56 10.14
C ILE A 26 -5.98 10.64 8.93
N ARG A 27 -7.19 10.07 8.78
CA ARG A 27 -7.53 9.19 7.66
C ARG A 27 -7.46 9.88 6.30
N THR A 28 -7.81 11.16 6.24
CA THR A 28 -7.80 11.93 4.99
C THR A 28 -6.41 12.31 4.55
N PHE A 29 -5.56 12.76 5.49
CA PHE A 29 -4.29 13.37 5.15
C PHE A 29 -3.06 12.50 5.47
N LEU A 30 -3.14 11.59 6.43
CA LEU A 30 -1.94 10.89 6.89
C LEU A 30 -1.94 9.41 6.50
N PHE A 31 -2.84 8.63 7.04
CA PHE A 31 -2.79 7.18 6.93
C PHE A 31 -4.15 6.58 6.61
N GLU A 32 -4.14 5.57 5.77
CA GLU A 32 -5.31 4.77 5.46
C GLU A 32 -5.05 3.30 5.80
N PRO A 33 -5.92 2.66 6.62
CA PRO A 33 -5.80 1.23 6.89
C PRO A 33 -6.21 0.42 5.67
N PHE A 34 -5.39 -0.58 5.34
CA PHE A 34 -5.64 -1.55 4.28
C PHE A 34 -5.51 -2.96 4.82
N ASN A 35 -6.29 -3.89 4.27
CA ASN A 35 -6.07 -5.31 4.44
C ASN A 35 -5.58 -5.93 3.14
N ILE A 36 -4.82 -7.02 3.23
CA ILE A 36 -4.25 -7.72 2.09
C ILE A 36 -5.17 -8.86 1.64
N PRO A 37 -5.90 -8.72 0.52
CA PRO A 37 -6.82 -9.76 0.06
C PRO A 37 -6.15 -10.82 -0.81
N SER A 38 -4.95 -10.57 -1.32
CA SER A 38 -4.29 -11.45 -2.30
C SER A 38 -2.84 -11.77 -1.95
N GLY A 39 -2.37 -12.94 -2.39
CA GLY A 39 -1.01 -13.39 -2.13
C GLY A 39 0.06 -12.90 -3.11
N SER A 40 -0.24 -11.89 -3.94
CA SER A 40 0.70 -11.42 -4.97
C SER A 40 1.95 -10.72 -4.44
N MET A 41 1.97 -10.38 -3.15
CA MET A 41 3.11 -9.78 -2.45
C MET A 41 3.79 -10.74 -1.48
N ARG A 42 3.47 -12.04 -1.54
CA ARG A 42 4.17 -13.06 -0.74
C ARG A 42 5.64 -13.15 -1.13
N PRO A 43 6.52 -13.41 -0.16
CA PRO A 43 6.28 -13.59 1.27
C PRO A 43 6.24 -12.26 2.06
N THR A 44 6.49 -11.12 1.43
CA THR A 44 6.58 -9.81 2.11
C THR A 44 5.30 -9.42 2.83
N LEU A 45 4.13 -9.67 2.20
CA LEU A 45 2.81 -9.41 2.77
C LEU A 45 1.96 -10.67 2.62
N LEU A 46 1.31 -11.07 3.71
CA LEU A 46 0.46 -12.25 3.74
C LEU A 46 -1.02 -11.87 3.56
N ILE A 47 -1.80 -12.84 3.09
CA ILE A 47 -3.26 -12.65 3.02
C ILE A 47 -3.81 -12.52 4.44
N GLY A 48 -4.59 -11.48 4.67
CA GLY A 48 -5.17 -11.16 5.98
C GLY A 48 -4.37 -10.15 6.81
N ASP A 49 -3.16 -9.79 6.35
CA ASP A 49 -2.40 -8.72 7.01
C ASP A 49 -3.13 -7.39 6.93
N TYR A 50 -2.97 -6.59 7.99
CA TYR A 50 -3.39 -5.19 8.05
C TYR A 50 -2.18 -4.29 8.04
N LEU A 51 -2.25 -3.23 7.26
CA LEU A 51 -1.18 -2.24 7.16
C LEU A 51 -1.76 -0.82 7.07
N PHE A 52 -0.92 0.17 7.34
CA PHE A 52 -1.24 1.56 7.13
C PHE A 52 -0.49 2.09 5.92
N VAL A 53 -1.25 2.65 4.98
CA VAL A 53 -0.70 3.31 3.79
C VAL A 53 -0.51 4.78 4.09
N SER A 54 0.72 5.25 3.93
CA SER A 54 1.06 6.66 4.02
C SER A 54 0.59 7.40 2.76
N LYS A 55 -0.27 8.41 2.94
CA LYS A 55 -0.83 9.18 1.82
C LYS A 55 0.07 10.31 1.35
N PHE A 56 0.94 10.79 2.21
CA PHE A 56 1.81 11.94 1.96
C PHE A 56 3.13 11.58 1.26
N SER A 57 3.54 10.30 1.25
CA SER A 57 4.86 9.87 0.75
C SER A 57 5.13 10.26 -0.71
N TYR A 58 4.10 10.27 -1.56
CA TYR A 58 4.24 10.66 -2.97
C TYR A 58 3.32 11.81 -3.36
N GLY A 59 2.91 12.62 -2.37
CA GLY A 59 1.96 13.70 -2.55
C GLY A 59 0.52 13.22 -2.74
N TYR A 60 -0.38 14.20 -2.80
CA TYR A 60 -1.81 13.96 -2.81
C TYR A 60 -2.37 14.00 -4.23
N SER A 61 -3.16 13.00 -4.58
CA SER A 61 -3.99 12.98 -5.79
C SER A 61 -5.48 13.05 -5.40
N LYS A 62 -6.36 13.19 -6.38
CA LYS A 62 -7.81 13.10 -6.13
C LYS A 62 -8.21 11.81 -5.39
N HIS A 63 -7.47 10.72 -5.57
CA HIS A 63 -7.72 9.43 -4.91
C HIS A 63 -7.23 9.37 -3.46
N SER A 64 -6.46 10.35 -3.01
CA SER A 64 -6.03 10.45 -1.61
C SER A 64 -7.18 10.90 -0.69
N PHE A 65 -8.23 11.48 -1.25
CA PHE A 65 -9.38 11.99 -0.51
C PHE A 65 -10.57 11.02 -0.54
N PRO A 66 -11.38 10.98 0.53
CA PRO A 66 -12.58 10.18 0.57
C PRO A 66 -13.47 10.47 -0.64
N LEU A 67 -14.04 9.42 -1.26
CA LEU A 67 -14.92 9.50 -2.43
C LEU A 67 -14.30 10.18 -3.65
N SER A 68 -13.00 10.45 -3.66
CA SER A 68 -12.28 11.13 -4.76
C SER A 68 -12.95 12.45 -5.21
N PHE A 69 -13.53 13.21 -4.25
CA PHE A 69 -14.35 14.38 -4.54
C PHE A 69 -13.58 15.62 -5.01
N MET A 70 -12.25 15.61 -4.88
CA MET A 70 -11.43 16.76 -5.28
C MET A 70 -11.31 16.87 -6.80
N PRO A 71 -11.65 18.02 -7.40
CA PRO A 71 -11.73 18.21 -8.85
C PRO A 71 -10.39 18.64 -9.49
N PHE A 72 -9.27 18.11 -9.00
CA PHE A 72 -7.97 18.38 -9.61
C PHE A 72 -7.37 17.15 -10.29
N SER A 73 -6.57 17.37 -11.31
CA SER A 73 -5.78 16.35 -12.00
C SER A 73 -4.31 16.43 -11.57
N GLY A 74 -3.64 15.26 -11.53
CA GLY A 74 -2.23 15.19 -11.12
C GLY A 74 -2.04 15.01 -9.62
N ARG A 75 -0.88 15.44 -9.12
CA ARG A 75 -0.48 15.35 -7.71
C ARG A 75 0.01 16.68 -7.19
N VAL A 76 -0.39 17.01 -5.95
CA VAL A 76 0.11 18.15 -5.18
C VAL A 76 1.19 17.66 -4.22
N LEU A 77 2.29 18.39 -4.07
CA LEU A 77 3.48 17.99 -3.30
C LEU A 77 4.02 16.63 -3.79
N ALA A 78 4.10 16.47 -5.11
CA ALA A 78 4.51 15.21 -5.71
C ALA A 78 5.97 14.89 -5.41
N ASP A 79 6.22 13.68 -4.93
CA ASP A 79 7.53 13.07 -4.89
C ASP A 79 7.59 11.86 -5.83
N LYS A 80 8.81 11.48 -6.25
CA LYS A 80 9.03 10.38 -7.17
C LYS A 80 9.22 9.09 -6.40
N PRO A 81 8.49 8.04 -6.76
CA PRO A 81 8.72 6.73 -6.17
C PRO A 81 10.08 6.18 -6.61
N GLU A 82 10.69 5.41 -5.74
CA GLU A 82 11.95 4.75 -6.00
C GLU A 82 11.75 3.27 -6.35
N ARG A 83 12.73 2.70 -7.02
CA ARG A 83 12.74 1.25 -7.31
C ARG A 83 12.79 0.47 -6.00
N GLY A 84 11.95 -0.55 -5.87
CA GLY A 84 11.81 -1.35 -4.66
C GLY A 84 10.71 -0.89 -3.70
N ASP A 85 10.17 0.32 -3.87
CA ASP A 85 9.07 0.81 -3.05
C ASP A 85 7.82 -0.06 -3.20
N VAL A 86 7.14 -0.29 -2.09
CA VAL A 86 5.82 -0.94 -2.08
C VAL A 86 4.77 0.15 -2.09
N ILE A 87 3.96 0.17 -3.14
CA ILE A 87 2.94 1.21 -3.35
C ILE A 87 1.54 0.63 -3.44
N VAL A 88 0.58 1.42 -2.99
CA VAL A 88 -0.85 1.21 -3.25
C VAL A 88 -1.31 2.19 -4.32
N PHE A 89 -2.03 1.68 -5.31
CA PHE A 89 -2.54 2.50 -6.41
C PHE A 89 -3.87 1.97 -6.94
N LYS A 90 -4.66 2.84 -7.53
CA LYS A 90 -5.88 2.44 -8.23
C LYS A 90 -5.53 1.78 -9.56
N LEU A 91 -6.16 0.64 -9.83
CA LEU A 91 -5.98 -0.06 -11.10
C LEU A 91 -6.38 0.87 -12.27
N PRO A 92 -5.49 1.16 -13.23
CA PRO A 92 -5.77 2.12 -14.31
C PRO A 92 -6.97 1.76 -15.17
N ARG A 93 -7.32 0.47 -15.24
CA ARG A 93 -8.42 -0.04 -16.06
C ARG A 93 -9.78 0.39 -15.54
N ASP A 94 -9.98 0.47 -14.23
CA ASP A 94 -11.28 0.75 -13.60
C ASP A 94 -11.26 1.97 -12.67
N ASN A 95 -10.07 2.43 -12.25
CA ASN A 95 -9.87 3.51 -11.29
C ASN A 95 -10.60 3.34 -9.94
N LYS A 96 -10.95 2.11 -9.58
CA LYS A 96 -11.70 1.75 -8.38
C LYS A 96 -10.96 0.75 -7.52
N THR A 97 -10.43 -0.32 -8.12
CA THR A 97 -9.76 -1.41 -7.41
C THR A 97 -8.39 -0.98 -6.92
N ASP A 98 -8.11 -1.21 -5.64
CA ASP A 98 -6.81 -0.96 -5.06
C ASP A 98 -5.86 -2.13 -5.29
N TYR A 99 -4.67 -1.84 -5.78
CA TYR A 99 -3.59 -2.79 -5.94
C TYR A 99 -2.41 -2.38 -5.07
N ILE A 100 -1.75 -3.39 -4.52
CA ILE A 100 -0.46 -3.21 -3.84
C ILE A 100 0.60 -4.00 -4.60
N LYS A 101 1.68 -3.32 -4.99
CA LYS A 101 2.79 -3.90 -5.75
C LYS A 101 4.11 -3.23 -5.38
N ARG A 102 5.21 -3.96 -5.65
CA ARG A 102 6.55 -3.41 -5.57
C ARG A 102 6.93 -2.79 -6.92
N ILE A 103 7.54 -1.62 -6.89
CA ILE A 103 8.05 -0.95 -8.09
C ILE A 103 9.35 -1.63 -8.52
N ILE A 104 9.36 -2.16 -9.73
CA ILE A 104 10.54 -2.77 -10.33
C ILE A 104 11.14 -1.87 -11.40
N GLY A 105 10.31 -1.27 -12.25
CA GLY A 105 10.75 -0.36 -13.31
C GLY A 105 10.42 1.09 -12.99
N LEU A 106 11.31 1.99 -13.38
CA LEU A 106 11.11 3.43 -13.36
C LEU A 106 10.87 3.95 -14.77
N PRO A 107 10.37 5.19 -14.95
CA PRO A 107 10.20 5.77 -16.28
C PRO A 107 11.49 5.72 -17.11
N GLY A 108 11.40 5.16 -18.32
CA GLY A 108 12.53 4.96 -19.22
C GLY A 108 13.19 3.59 -19.12
N ASP A 109 12.86 2.76 -18.12
CA ASP A 109 13.41 1.40 -18.02
C ASP A 109 12.74 0.43 -18.98
N THR A 110 13.54 -0.50 -19.47
CA THR A 110 13.07 -1.71 -20.16
C THR A 110 13.10 -2.87 -19.18
N ILE A 111 11.92 -3.45 -18.93
CA ILE A 111 11.76 -4.59 -18.01
C ILE A 111 11.43 -5.84 -18.82
N GLN A 112 12.16 -6.91 -18.57
CA GLN A 112 11.93 -8.21 -19.21
C GLN A 112 12.03 -9.33 -18.17
N VAL A 113 11.16 -10.31 -18.29
CA VAL A 113 11.27 -11.58 -17.57
C VAL A 113 11.49 -12.69 -18.57
N GLN A 114 12.62 -13.37 -18.48
CA GLN A 114 12.98 -14.48 -19.37
C GLN A 114 13.42 -15.67 -18.50
N ASP A 115 12.84 -16.82 -18.73
CA ASP A 115 13.12 -18.06 -18.00
C ASP A 115 13.06 -17.88 -16.46
N GLY A 116 12.08 -17.10 -16.00
CA GLY A 116 11.91 -16.79 -14.58
C GLY A 116 13.01 -15.91 -13.98
N ARG A 117 13.80 -15.22 -14.82
CA ARG A 117 14.83 -14.24 -14.42
C ARG A 117 14.41 -12.85 -14.83
N LEU A 118 14.60 -11.92 -13.91
CA LEU A 118 14.32 -10.49 -14.14
C LEU A 118 15.52 -9.81 -14.81
N PHE A 119 15.25 -9.04 -15.85
CA PHE A 119 16.20 -8.16 -16.52
C PHE A 119 15.72 -6.74 -16.45
N ILE A 120 16.62 -5.82 -16.15
CA ILE A 120 16.38 -4.38 -16.14
C ILE A 120 17.42 -3.74 -17.05
N ASN A 121 16.96 -3.05 -18.11
CA ASN A 121 17.81 -2.43 -19.13
C ASN A 121 18.82 -3.41 -19.74
N GLY A 122 18.40 -4.64 -20.01
CA GLY A 122 19.21 -5.69 -20.56
C GLY A 122 20.17 -6.37 -19.56
N THR A 123 20.25 -5.89 -18.31
CA THR A 123 21.10 -6.47 -17.28
C THR A 123 20.27 -7.39 -16.41
N ILE A 124 20.78 -8.62 -16.19
CA ILE A 124 20.12 -9.60 -15.31
C ILE A 124 20.21 -9.16 -13.86
N VAL A 125 19.09 -9.23 -13.16
CA VAL A 125 19.05 -8.96 -11.71
C VAL A 125 19.64 -10.13 -10.95
N GLN A 126 20.59 -9.84 -10.06
CA GLN A 126 21.22 -10.84 -9.20
C GLN A 126 20.20 -11.40 -8.23
N ARG A 127 20.21 -12.72 -8.04
CA ARG A 127 19.36 -13.40 -7.07
C ARG A 127 20.09 -14.46 -6.29
N GLU A 128 19.75 -14.56 -5.01
CA GLU A 128 20.28 -15.59 -4.11
C GLU A 128 19.13 -16.52 -3.70
N ARG A 129 19.45 -17.82 -3.61
CA ARG A 129 18.49 -18.84 -3.17
C ARG A 129 18.31 -18.75 -1.67
N MET A 130 17.05 -18.68 -1.23
CA MET A 130 16.66 -18.79 0.17
C MET A 130 16.01 -20.15 0.46
N ASP A 131 15.68 -20.38 1.74
CA ASP A 131 14.83 -21.49 2.13
C ASP A 131 13.49 -21.41 1.43
N ASP A 132 12.88 -22.58 1.18
CA ASP A 132 11.59 -22.62 0.51
C ASP A 132 10.52 -21.90 1.31
N PHE A 133 9.72 -21.09 0.63
CA PHE A 133 8.52 -20.52 1.21
C PHE A 133 7.41 -21.59 1.27
N VAL A 134 6.91 -21.82 2.49
CA VAL A 134 5.90 -22.85 2.73
C VAL A 134 4.61 -22.18 3.20
N TYR A 135 3.50 -22.47 2.53
CA TYR A 135 2.19 -21.96 2.92
C TYR A 135 1.09 -23.01 2.72
N ARG A 136 -0.06 -22.82 3.36
CA ARG A 136 -1.24 -23.64 3.14
C ARG A 136 -2.15 -22.97 2.10
N ASN A 137 -2.62 -23.73 1.14
CA ASN A 137 -3.63 -23.29 0.20
C ASN A 137 -5.03 -23.28 0.88
N PRO A 138 -6.06 -22.69 0.24
CA PRO A 138 -7.43 -22.70 0.79
C PRO A 138 -8.02 -24.10 1.02
N TYR A 139 -7.47 -25.11 0.38
CA TYR A 139 -7.90 -26.52 0.52
C TYR A 139 -7.14 -27.27 1.63
N GLY A 140 -6.31 -26.56 2.41
CA GLY A 140 -5.55 -27.12 3.52
C GLY A 140 -4.22 -27.79 3.15
N SER A 141 -3.91 -27.95 1.86
CA SER A 141 -2.67 -28.58 1.40
C SER A 141 -1.48 -27.65 1.63
N GLN A 142 -0.37 -28.21 2.08
CA GLN A 142 0.88 -27.49 2.24
C GLN A 142 1.57 -27.36 0.88
N ILE A 143 1.84 -26.13 0.47
CA ILE A 143 2.54 -25.80 -0.77
C ILE A 143 3.93 -25.30 -0.41
N ARG A 144 4.95 -25.83 -1.09
CA ARG A 144 6.34 -25.42 -0.96
C ARG A 144 6.80 -24.85 -2.29
N VAL A 145 7.33 -23.63 -2.28
CA VAL A 145 7.82 -22.93 -3.47
C VAL A 145 9.24 -22.41 -3.24
N ALA A 146 10.04 -22.48 -4.29
CA ALA A 146 11.38 -21.91 -4.28
C ALA A 146 11.33 -20.40 -4.04
N GLN A 147 12.12 -19.92 -3.10
CA GLN A 147 12.24 -18.51 -2.75
C GLN A 147 13.63 -17.98 -3.09
N PHE A 148 13.65 -16.74 -3.59
CA PHE A 148 14.89 -16.03 -3.92
C PHE A 148 14.81 -14.59 -3.41
N VAL A 149 15.95 -14.05 -2.99
CA VAL A 149 16.13 -12.61 -2.82
C VAL A 149 16.75 -12.08 -4.10
N GLU A 150 16.16 -11.04 -4.66
CA GLU A 150 16.67 -10.32 -5.82
C GLU A 150 17.19 -8.96 -5.39
N THR A 151 18.42 -8.63 -5.76
CA THR A 151 19.05 -7.34 -5.48
C THR A 151 18.83 -6.41 -6.66
N LEU A 152 17.93 -5.47 -6.50
CA LEU A 152 17.60 -4.47 -7.53
C LEU A 152 18.75 -3.47 -7.71
N PRO A 153 18.88 -2.85 -8.88
CA PRO A 153 19.80 -1.72 -9.05
C PRO A 153 19.55 -0.64 -7.99
N GLY A 154 20.62 -0.24 -7.28
CA GLY A 154 20.53 0.63 -6.10
C GLY A 154 20.60 -0.10 -4.76
N GLY A 155 20.75 -1.46 -4.78
CA GLY A 155 21.02 -2.26 -3.58
C GLY A 155 19.79 -2.62 -2.73
N ARG A 156 18.57 -2.29 -3.16
CA ARG A 156 17.33 -2.71 -2.47
C ARG A 156 16.99 -4.18 -2.82
N THR A 157 16.50 -4.90 -1.85
CA THR A 157 16.05 -6.29 -1.97
C THR A 157 14.56 -6.44 -1.73
#